data_4042424732515dbd18971dfc5e3ef8c5
#
_entry.id   4042424732515dbd18971dfc5e3ef8c5
#
_cell.length_a   1.000
_cell.length_b   1.000
_cell.length_c   1.000
_cell.angle_alpha   90.00
_cell.angle_beta   90.00
_cell.angle_gamma   90.00
#
_symmetry.space_group_name_H-M   'P 1'
#
loop_
_entity.id
_entity.type
_entity.pdbx_description
1 polymer ?
#
loop_
_entity_poly.entity_id
_entity_poly.type
_entity_poly.pdbx_seq_one_letter_code
_entity_poly.pdbx_strand_id
1 'polypeptide(L)'
;MTNSVTSSLQAPAPLLTRTGWSAFIVALIVVCAVAPVLNLLVPADSAFHLSDYAVGLLGKNMCYAICALAMDLIWGFSGILSLGHGLFFALGGYVMGMYLMRQIGTDGNYKSELPDFMVFLDWKELPWHWTFSDSFIATLFLIVAVPGLVAFVFGYFAFRSRIKGVYFSIITQALTFAAMLLFFRNETGFGGNNGFTDFKRILGIPMATQEMRMTLFVLTGVTLLAFFLMARWLIGS
;
A
#
# COMPACT_ATOMS: atom_id res chain seq x y z
N MET A 1 14.36 -2.85 56.81
CA MET A 1 13.30 -3.50 56.00
C MET A 1 13.40 -2.92 54.59
N THR A 2 14.15 -3.59 53.74
CA THR A 2 14.33 -3.20 52.33
C THR A 2 13.29 -3.95 51.49
N ASN A 3 12.22 -3.23 51.11
CA ASN A 3 11.27 -3.77 50.16
C ASN A 3 11.92 -3.77 48.75
N SER A 4 12.39 -4.92 48.33
CA SER A 4 12.77 -5.18 46.94
C SER A 4 11.51 -5.15 46.08
N VAL A 5 11.24 -4.04 45.41
CA VAL A 5 10.28 -3.98 44.33
C VAL A 5 10.89 -4.69 43.13
N THR A 6 10.66 -6.00 43.06
CA THR A 6 10.84 -6.76 41.83
C THR A 6 9.77 -6.32 40.87
N SER A 7 10.10 -5.33 40.01
CA SER A 7 9.32 -5.04 38.81
C SER A 7 9.36 -6.31 37.93
N SER A 8 8.33 -7.13 38.03
CA SER A 8 8.08 -8.18 37.06
C SER A 8 7.97 -7.53 35.68
N LEU A 9 8.98 -7.73 34.85
CA LEU A 9 8.91 -7.44 33.43
C LEU A 9 7.75 -8.26 32.89
N GLN A 10 6.56 -7.69 32.87
CA GLN A 10 5.41 -8.30 32.20
C GLN A 10 5.79 -8.45 30.73
N ALA A 11 5.78 -9.69 30.26
CA ALA A 11 5.91 -9.96 28.83
C ALA A 11 4.90 -9.08 28.06
N PRO A 12 5.30 -8.49 26.93
CA PRO A 12 4.41 -7.62 26.15
C PRO A 12 3.10 -8.37 25.89
N ALA A 13 1.98 -7.70 26.16
CA ALA A 13 0.66 -8.29 25.95
C ALA A 13 0.52 -8.69 24.49
N PRO A 14 0.04 -9.91 24.17
CA PRO A 14 -0.14 -10.31 22.80
C PRO A 14 -1.13 -9.38 22.10
N LEU A 15 -0.88 -8.99 20.85
CA LEU A 15 -1.76 -8.12 20.03
C LEU A 15 -3.23 -8.56 20.08
N LEU A 16 -3.46 -9.87 20.05
CA LEU A 16 -4.77 -10.48 20.15
C LEU A 16 -4.70 -11.75 20.99
N THR A 17 -5.80 -12.07 21.65
CA THR A 17 -5.99 -13.37 22.28
C THR A 17 -5.98 -14.48 21.22
N ARG A 18 -5.76 -15.75 21.62
CA ARG A 18 -5.86 -16.90 20.69
C ARG A 18 -7.19 -16.92 19.93
N THR A 19 -8.28 -16.62 20.63
CA THR A 19 -9.62 -16.53 20.02
C THR A 19 -9.72 -15.36 19.04
N GLY A 20 -9.16 -14.18 19.36
CA GLY A 20 -9.12 -13.03 18.47
C GLY A 20 -8.34 -13.31 17.19
N TRP A 21 -7.24 -14.04 17.28
CA TRP A 21 -6.45 -14.48 16.13
C TRP A 21 -7.24 -15.40 15.20
N SER A 22 -7.86 -16.44 15.75
CA SER A 22 -8.66 -17.37 14.96
C SER A 22 -9.87 -16.67 14.34
N ALA A 23 -10.54 -15.80 15.07
CA ALA A 23 -11.67 -15.03 14.55
C ALA A 23 -11.25 -14.11 13.38
N PHE A 24 -10.12 -13.41 13.48
CA PHE A 24 -9.62 -12.58 12.39
C PHE A 24 -9.28 -13.39 11.14
N ILE A 25 -8.53 -14.50 11.29
CA ILE A 25 -8.15 -15.35 10.16
C ILE A 25 -9.39 -15.94 9.50
N VAL A 26 -10.34 -16.46 10.28
CA VAL A 26 -11.59 -17.01 9.76
C VAL A 26 -12.40 -15.92 9.04
N ALA A 27 -12.55 -14.74 9.64
CA ALA A 27 -13.27 -13.62 9.01
C ALA A 27 -12.62 -13.21 7.68
N LEU A 28 -11.29 -13.12 7.61
CA LEU A 28 -10.59 -12.78 6.39
C LEU A 28 -10.75 -13.86 5.31
N ILE A 29 -10.62 -15.14 5.68
CA ILE A 29 -10.83 -16.26 4.75
C ILE A 29 -12.28 -16.24 4.24
N VAL A 30 -13.26 -16.04 5.13
CA VAL A 30 -14.68 -15.94 4.76
C VAL A 30 -14.90 -14.81 3.78
N VAL A 31 -14.38 -13.63 4.03
CA VAL A 31 -14.50 -12.48 3.12
C VAL A 31 -13.84 -12.78 1.76
N CYS A 32 -12.62 -13.33 1.76
CA CYS A 32 -11.89 -13.65 0.55
C CYS A 32 -12.50 -14.80 -0.26
N ALA A 33 -13.29 -15.68 0.36
CA ALA A 33 -14.01 -16.75 -0.33
C ALA A 33 -15.43 -16.33 -0.73
N VAL A 34 -16.17 -15.71 0.17
CA VAL A 34 -17.59 -15.36 -0.06
C VAL A 34 -17.73 -14.22 -1.05
N ALA A 35 -16.88 -13.19 -1.00
CA ALA A 35 -16.99 -12.06 -1.91
C ALA A 35 -16.85 -12.47 -3.41
N PRO A 36 -15.85 -13.29 -3.81
CA PRO A 36 -15.80 -13.82 -5.17
C PRO A 36 -17.02 -14.67 -5.55
N VAL A 37 -17.49 -15.53 -4.65
CA VAL A 37 -18.67 -16.37 -4.91
C VAL A 37 -19.91 -15.50 -5.14
N LEU A 38 -20.17 -14.52 -4.31
CA LEU A 38 -21.32 -13.61 -4.43
C LEU A 38 -21.23 -12.70 -5.67
N ASN A 39 -20.03 -12.40 -6.15
CA ASN A 39 -19.85 -11.58 -7.33
C ASN A 39 -19.86 -12.41 -8.62
N LEU A 40 -19.18 -13.58 -8.63
CA LEU A 40 -19.01 -14.39 -9.85
C LEU A 40 -20.18 -15.36 -10.13
N LEU A 41 -20.78 -15.93 -9.09
CA LEU A 41 -21.75 -17.03 -9.23
C LEU A 41 -23.19 -16.60 -8.99
N VAL A 42 -23.44 -15.48 -8.31
CA VAL A 42 -24.80 -15.00 -8.04
C VAL A 42 -25.24 -14.09 -9.18
N PRO A 43 -26.41 -14.33 -9.80
CA PRO A 43 -26.95 -13.47 -10.85
C PRO A 43 -27.09 -12.01 -10.41
N ALA A 44 -26.85 -11.07 -11.34
CA ALA A 44 -26.86 -9.63 -11.06
C ALA A 44 -28.20 -9.11 -10.54
N ASP A 45 -29.30 -9.79 -10.87
CA ASP A 45 -30.66 -9.45 -10.43
C ASP A 45 -30.97 -9.90 -9.00
N SER A 46 -30.09 -10.67 -8.37
CA SER A 46 -30.28 -11.19 -7.02
C SER A 46 -29.93 -10.14 -5.96
N ALA A 47 -30.72 -10.06 -4.91
CA ALA A 47 -30.44 -9.21 -3.74
C ALA A 47 -29.11 -9.57 -3.01
N PHE A 48 -28.58 -10.76 -3.26
CA PHE A 48 -27.30 -11.23 -2.69
C PHE A 48 -26.11 -11.01 -3.62
N HIS A 49 -26.33 -10.48 -4.83
CA HIS A 49 -25.22 -10.18 -5.74
C HIS A 49 -24.33 -9.06 -5.17
N LEU A 50 -23.04 -9.34 -5.04
CA LEU A 50 -22.06 -8.33 -4.63
C LEU A 50 -21.56 -7.57 -5.86
N SER A 51 -21.85 -6.28 -5.95
CA SER A 51 -21.45 -5.46 -7.11
C SER A 51 -19.94 -5.32 -7.22
N ASP A 52 -19.42 -5.11 -8.44
CA ASP A 52 -18.01 -4.82 -8.71
C ASP A 52 -17.49 -3.61 -7.91
N TYR A 53 -18.35 -2.61 -7.72
CA TYR A 53 -18.03 -1.45 -6.89
C TYR A 53 -17.79 -1.84 -5.43
N ALA A 54 -18.65 -2.68 -4.85
CA ALA A 54 -18.50 -3.13 -3.47
C ALA A 54 -17.23 -3.96 -3.27
N VAL A 55 -16.90 -4.83 -4.23
CA VAL A 55 -15.64 -5.60 -4.22
C VAL A 55 -14.43 -4.66 -4.28
N GLY A 56 -14.45 -3.68 -5.18
CA GLY A 56 -13.39 -2.67 -5.26
C GLY A 56 -13.22 -1.88 -3.96
N LEU A 57 -14.33 -1.50 -3.32
CA LEU A 57 -14.32 -0.81 -2.04
C LEU A 57 -13.75 -1.67 -0.90
N LEU A 58 -14.13 -2.95 -0.83
CA LEU A 58 -13.59 -3.89 0.14
C LEU A 58 -12.08 -4.11 -0.06
N GLY A 59 -11.63 -4.28 -1.31
CA GLY A 59 -10.21 -4.37 -1.65
C GLY A 59 -9.42 -3.13 -1.21
N LYS A 60 -9.95 -1.94 -1.49
CA LYS A 60 -9.37 -0.67 -1.05
C LYS A 60 -9.26 -0.59 0.47
N ASN A 61 -10.29 -1.00 1.20
CA ASN A 61 -10.27 -1.02 2.66
C ASN A 61 -9.23 -2.01 3.21
N MET A 62 -9.02 -3.16 2.57
CA MET A 62 -7.94 -4.09 2.93
C MET A 62 -6.54 -3.48 2.70
N CYS A 63 -6.33 -2.71 1.63
CA CYS A 63 -5.08 -1.97 1.44
C CYS A 63 -4.84 -0.95 2.56
N TYR A 64 -5.88 -0.23 2.98
CA TYR A 64 -5.76 0.70 4.12
C TYR A 64 -5.52 -0.04 5.44
N ALA A 65 -6.10 -1.23 5.62
CA ALA A 65 -5.84 -2.07 6.80
C ALA A 65 -4.36 -2.50 6.88
N ILE A 66 -3.70 -2.78 5.75
CA ILE A 66 -2.25 -3.07 5.71
C ILE A 66 -1.45 -1.85 6.21
N CYS A 67 -1.80 -0.65 5.72
CA CYS A 67 -1.15 0.59 6.16
C CYS A 67 -1.39 0.88 7.65
N ALA A 68 -2.64 0.68 8.12
CA ALA A 68 -2.99 0.85 9.52
C ALA A 68 -2.25 -0.13 10.44
N LEU A 69 -2.10 -1.39 10.01
CA LEU A 69 -1.33 -2.40 10.75
C LEU A 69 0.14 -2.00 10.89
N ALA A 70 0.75 -1.46 9.84
CA ALA A 70 2.13 -0.97 9.89
C ALA A 70 2.28 0.21 10.86
N MET A 71 1.30 1.12 10.89
CA MET A 71 1.28 2.25 11.82
C MET A 71 1.09 1.78 13.27
N ASP A 72 0.20 0.82 13.51
CA ASP A 72 -0.08 0.25 14.83
C ASP A 72 1.13 -0.48 15.41
N LEU A 73 1.88 -1.19 14.58
CA LEU A 73 3.14 -1.83 15.00
C LEU A 73 4.15 -0.84 15.58
N ILE A 74 4.33 0.31 14.94
CA ILE A 74 5.29 1.32 15.43
C ILE A 74 4.72 2.03 16.65
N TRP A 75 3.48 2.45 16.61
CA TRP A 75 2.87 3.17 17.73
C TRP A 75 2.64 2.28 18.94
N GLY A 76 2.06 1.09 18.75
CA GLY A 76 1.71 0.17 19.84
C GLY A 76 2.91 -0.41 20.56
N PHE A 77 4.02 -0.70 19.84
CA PHE A 77 5.19 -1.36 20.42
C PHE A 77 6.36 -0.41 20.73
N SER A 78 6.60 0.58 19.87
CA SER A 78 7.70 1.53 20.07
C SER A 78 7.25 2.81 20.78
N GLY A 79 5.94 3.02 20.95
CA GLY A 79 5.39 4.25 21.52
C GLY A 79 5.66 5.49 20.67
N ILE A 80 6.06 5.31 19.40
CA ILE A 80 6.45 6.38 18.49
C ILE A 80 5.35 6.54 17.44
N LEU A 81 4.61 7.64 17.52
CA LEU A 81 3.62 7.95 16.49
C LEU A 81 4.31 8.48 15.23
N SER A 82 4.24 7.72 14.14
CA SER A 82 4.71 8.14 12.82
C SER A 82 3.54 8.45 11.91
N LEU A 83 3.49 9.67 11.40
CA LEU A 83 2.48 10.12 10.42
C LEU A 83 2.99 10.05 8.97
N GLY A 84 4.13 9.36 8.77
CA GLY A 84 4.79 9.22 7.47
C GLY A 84 4.38 7.98 6.66
N HIS A 85 3.58 7.07 7.18
CA HIS A 85 3.25 5.80 6.52
C HIS A 85 2.56 5.98 5.18
N GLY A 86 1.74 7.01 5.03
CA GLY A 86 1.10 7.36 3.77
C GLY A 86 2.09 7.63 2.64
N LEU A 87 3.24 8.24 2.95
CA LEU A 87 4.29 8.48 1.96
C LEU A 87 4.85 7.16 1.41
N PHE A 88 5.22 6.23 2.28
CA PHE A 88 5.81 4.95 1.85
C PHE A 88 4.81 4.12 1.07
N PHE A 89 3.55 4.12 1.49
CA PHE A 89 2.46 3.50 0.76
C PHE A 89 2.27 4.13 -0.63
N ALA A 90 2.26 5.46 -0.73
CA ALA A 90 2.12 6.19 -1.98
C ALA A 90 3.29 5.94 -2.93
N LEU A 91 4.54 5.90 -2.44
CA LEU A 91 5.72 5.61 -3.27
C LEU A 91 5.60 4.25 -3.97
N GLY A 92 5.20 3.19 -3.23
CA GLY A 92 4.94 1.89 -3.83
C GLY A 92 3.81 1.94 -4.87
N GLY A 93 2.75 2.69 -4.58
CA GLY A 93 1.64 2.95 -5.49
C GLY A 93 2.06 3.66 -6.78
N TYR A 94 2.92 4.68 -6.68
CA TYR A 94 3.46 5.38 -7.86
C TYR A 94 4.34 4.49 -8.73
N VAL A 95 5.17 3.63 -8.14
CA VAL A 95 6.01 2.67 -8.89
C VAL A 95 5.13 1.71 -9.70
N MET A 96 4.10 1.10 -9.06
CA MET A 96 3.16 0.24 -9.77
C MET A 96 2.31 1.04 -10.77
N GLY A 97 1.85 2.22 -10.38
CA GLY A 97 1.05 3.09 -11.22
C GLY A 97 1.76 3.46 -12.51
N MET A 98 3.07 3.78 -12.47
CA MET A 98 3.84 4.09 -13.68
C MET A 98 3.98 2.87 -14.59
N TYR A 99 4.20 1.67 -14.05
CA TYR A 99 4.17 0.44 -14.84
C TYR A 99 2.83 0.29 -15.57
N LEU A 100 1.71 0.46 -14.85
CA LEU A 100 0.38 0.36 -15.45
C LEU A 100 0.11 1.46 -16.49
N MET A 101 0.59 2.67 -16.28
CA MET A 101 0.51 3.75 -17.28
C MET A 101 1.27 3.41 -18.56
N ARG A 102 2.45 2.80 -18.45
CA ARG A 102 3.22 2.35 -19.62
C ARG A 102 2.59 1.18 -20.35
N GLN A 103 1.84 0.33 -19.64
CA GLN A 103 1.09 -0.77 -20.28
C GLN A 103 -0.08 -0.28 -21.14
N ILE A 104 -0.47 0.99 -21.04
CA ILE A 104 -1.46 1.60 -21.94
C ILE A 104 -0.90 1.69 -23.37
N GLY A 105 0.37 2.14 -23.51
CA GLY A 105 1.05 2.30 -24.80
C GLY A 105 0.21 3.13 -25.76
N THR A 106 0.16 2.71 -27.02
CA THR A 106 -0.60 3.38 -28.09
C THR A 106 -2.13 3.27 -27.98
N ASP A 107 -2.65 2.56 -26.98
CA ASP A 107 -4.12 2.50 -26.71
C ASP A 107 -4.61 3.73 -25.91
N GLY A 108 -3.72 4.64 -25.55
CA GLY A 108 -4.04 5.91 -24.91
C GLY A 108 -4.72 6.91 -25.83
N ASN A 109 -5.19 8.01 -25.26
CA ASN A 109 -5.88 9.08 -26.03
C ASN A 109 -4.95 9.74 -27.05
N TYR A 110 -3.67 9.85 -26.74
CA TYR A 110 -2.67 10.49 -27.62
C TYR A 110 -1.93 9.49 -28.53
N LYS A 111 -2.24 8.18 -28.46
CA LYS A 111 -1.62 7.12 -29.26
C LYS A 111 -0.08 7.17 -29.25
N SER A 112 0.51 7.43 -28.09
CA SER A 112 1.94 7.57 -27.86
C SER A 112 2.48 6.45 -26.98
N GLU A 113 3.77 6.16 -27.10
CA GLU A 113 4.48 5.28 -26.17
C GLU A 113 4.66 5.90 -24.77
N LEU A 114 4.57 7.23 -24.68
CA LEU A 114 4.59 7.97 -23.43
C LEU A 114 3.22 7.94 -22.77
N PRO A 115 3.14 7.90 -21.43
CA PRO A 115 1.89 8.08 -20.70
C PRO A 115 1.13 9.34 -21.11
N ASP A 116 -0.18 9.24 -21.25
CA ASP A 116 -1.04 10.32 -21.74
C ASP A 116 -0.85 11.66 -21.01
N PHE A 117 -0.66 11.63 -19.68
CA PHE A 117 -0.42 12.83 -18.89
C PHE A 117 0.91 13.51 -19.24
N MET A 118 1.93 12.73 -19.63
CA MET A 118 3.22 13.29 -20.06
C MET A 118 3.10 13.95 -21.42
N VAL A 119 2.38 13.33 -22.36
CA VAL A 119 2.10 13.93 -23.67
C VAL A 119 1.31 15.21 -23.50
N PHE A 120 0.31 15.23 -22.64
CA PHE A 120 -0.47 16.44 -22.31
C PHE A 120 0.40 17.59 -21.77
N LEU A 121 1.43 17.25 -20.99
CA LEU A 121 2.39 18.20 -20.42
C LEU A 121 3.57 18.53 -21.36
N ASP A 122 3.51 18.13 -22.63
CA ASP A 122 4.53 18.34 -23.66
C ASP A 122 5.89 17.71 -23.36
N TRP A 123 5.92 16.62 -22.61
CA TRP A 123 7.13 15.82 -22.39
C TRP A 123 7.51 15.13 -23.70
N LYS A 124 8.80 15.17 -24.04
CA LYS A 124 9.34 14.53 -25.26
C LYS A 124 9.90 13.14 -24.99
N GLU A 125 10.39 12.92 -23.78
CA GLU A 125 11.05 11.68 -23.38
C GLU A 125 10.62 11.26 -21.98
N LEU A 126 10.75 9.95 -21.69
CA LEU A 126 10.48 9.42 -20.37
C LEU A 126 11.61 9.85 -19.39
N PRO A 127 11.29 10.42 -18.21
CA PRO A 127 12.30 10.74 -17.20
C PRO A 127 13.09 9.51 -16.79
N TRP A 128 14.38 9.70 -16.52
CA TRP A 128 15.33 8.61 -16.19
C TRP A 128 14.86 7.73 -15.02
N HIS A 129 14.18 8.30 -14.03
CA HIS A 129 13.67 7.58 -12.84
C HIS A 129 12.50 6.65 -13.15
N TRP A 130 11.89 6.74 -14.35
CA TRP A 130 10.83 5.85 -14.80
C TRP A 130 11.26 4.82 -15.84
N THR A 131 12.52 4.82 -16.28
CA THR A 131 13.01 3.88 -17.30
C THR A 131 12.85 2.41 -16.91
N PHE A 132 12.95 2.10 -15.62
CA PHE A 132 12.82 0.73 -15.08
C PHE A 132 11.38 0.22 -14.98
N SER A 133 10.38 1.07 -15.20
CA SER A 133 8.96 0.73 -15.07
C SER A 133 8.39 -0.04 -16.26
N ASP A 134 9.22 -0.53 -17.16
CA ASP A 134 8.79 -1.37 -18.29
C ASP A 134 8.64 -2.84 -17.90
N SER A 135 9.53 -3.34 -17.06
CA SER A 135 9.52 -4.72 -16.59
C SER A 135 8.67 -4.90 -15.34
N PHE A 136 7.73 -5.85 -15.36
CA PHE A 136 6.91 -6.20 -14.20
C PHE A 136 7.75 -6.68 -13.01
N ILE A 137 8.79 -7.50 -13.28
CA ILE A 137 9.68 -8.02 -12.24
C ILE A 137 10.48 -6.89 -11.59
N ALA A 138 11.04 -5.97 -12.40
CA ALA A 138 11.74 -4.80 -11.90
C ALA A 138 10.78 -3.92 -11.06
N THR A 139 9.55 -3.74 -11.51
CA THR A 139 8.52 -2.99 -10.79
C THR A 139 8.20 -3.63 -9.43
N LEU A 140 8.03 -4.96 -9.36
CA LEU A 140 7.80 -5.65 -8.08
C LEU A 140 8.96 -5.44 -7.10
N PHE A 141 10.20 -5.48 -7.58
CA PHE A 141 11.36 -5.16 -6.75
C PHE A 141 11.34 -3.70 -6.28
N LEU A 142 11.07 -2.76 -7.18
CA LEU A 142 11.08 -1.32 -6.89
C LEU A 142 9.94 -0.90 -5.96
N ILE A 143 8.78 -1.56 -5.98
CA ILE A 143 7.67 -1.31 -5.04
C ILE A 143 8.13 -1.44 -3.57
N VAL A 144 9.08 -2.34 -3.32
CA VAL A 144 9.64 -2.55 -1.97
C VAL A 144 10.91 -1.72 -1.79
N ALA A 145 11.79 -1.70 -2.78
CA ALA A 145 13.10 -1.07 -2.68
C ALA A 145 13.02 0.46 -2.55
N VAL A 146 12.15 1.12 -3.32
CA VAL A 146 12.05 2.59 -3.30
C VAL A 146 11.53 3.11 -1.96
N PRO A 147 10.34 2.69 -1.48
CA PRO A 147 9.88 3.13 -0.16
C PRO A 147 10.79 2.62 0.97
N GLY A 148 11.37 1.42 0.84
CA GLY A 148 12.31 0.87 1.81
C GLY A 148 13.58 1.70 1.93
N LEU A 149 14.16 2.15 0.81
CA LEU A 149 15.33 3.03 0.80
C LEU A 149 15.02 4.39 1.43
N VAL A 150 13.89 5.00 1.08
CA VAL A 150 13.46 6.29 1.66
C VAL A 150 13.22 6.14 3.16
N ALA A 151 12.55 5.05 3.59
CA ALA A 151 12.32 4.77 5.00
C ALA A 151 13.64 4.53 5.76
N PHE A 152 14.58 3.80 5.16
CA PHE A 152 15.90 3.56 5.75
C PHE A 152 16.70 4.86 5.92
N VAL A 153 16.81 5.67 4.88
CA VAL A 153 17.54 6.94 4.91
C VAL A 153 16.93 7.89 5.95
N PHE A 154 15.61 8.07 5.88
CA PHE A 154 14.91 8.93 6.83
C PHE A 154 15.05 8.41 8.27
N GLY A 155 14.80 7.12 8.48
CA GLY A 155 14.90 6.48 9.80
C GLY A 155 16.32 6.57 10.37
N TYR A 156 17.34 6.32 9.55
CA TYR A 156 18.74 6.43 9.97
C TYR A 156 19.05 7.83 10.54
N PHE A 157 18.69 8.90 9.82
CA PHE A 157 18.96 10.26 10.31
C PHE A 157 18.07 10.62 11.51
N ALA A 158 16.80 10.26 11.51
CA ALA A 158 15.87 10.56 12.58
C ALA A 158 16.30 9.89 13.92
N PHE A 159 16.64 8.59 13.88
CA PHE A 159 17.05 7.87 15.08
C PHE A 159 18.47 8.23 15.53
N ARG A 160 19.38 8.48 14.59
CA ARG A 160 20.74 8.98 14.91
C ARG A 160 20.69 10.33 15.63
N SER A 161 19.77 11.20 15.23
CA SER A 161 19.55 12.50 15.86
C SER A 161 18.78 12.41 17.19
N ARG A 162 18.46 11.19 17.64
CA ARG A 162 17.72 10.93 18.91
C ARG A 162 16.38 11.65 19.00
N ILE A 163 15.75 11.92 17.85
CA ILE A 163 14.42 12.54 17.80
C ILE A 163 13.39 11.54 18.34
N LYS A 164 12.59 11.98 19.33
CA LYS A 164 11.61 11.13 20.01
C LYS A 164 10.27 11.85 20.20
N GLY A 165 9.23 11.07 20.48
CA GLY A 165 7.90 11.56 20.85
C GLY A 165 7.28 12.47 19.78
N VAL A 166 6.69 13.57 20.19
CA VAL A 166 5.93 14.50 19.34
C VAL A 166 6.78 15.08 18.20
N TYR A 167 8.07 15.32 18.42
CA TYR A 167 8.95 15.85 17.38
C TYR A 167 9.10 14.87 16.20
N PHE A 168 9.12 13.57 16.46
CA PHE A 168 9.15 12.57 15.41
C PHE A 168 7.86 12.60 14.58
N SER A 169 6.70 12.74 15.22
CA SER A 169 5.40 12.87 14.54
C SER A 169 5.35 14.10 13.63
N ILE A 170 5.84 15.26 14.11
CA ILE A 170 5.89 16.50 13.34
C ILE A 170 6.79 16.35 12.11
N ILE A 171 7.98 15.77 12.25
CA ILE A 171 8.93 15.62 11.14
C ILE A 171 8.40 14.62 10.10
N THR A 172 7.78 13.52 10.53
CA THR A 172 7.18 12.56 9.60
C THR A 172 5.99 13.15 8.85
N GLN A 173 5.18 14.00 9.51
CA GLN A 173 4.11 14.74 8.86
C GLN A 173 4.65 15.75 7.85
N ALA A 174 5.68 16.50 8.23
CA ALA A 174 6.33 17.47 7.34
C ALA A 174 6.94 16.79 6.11
N LEU A 175 7.58 15.62 6.29
CA LEU A 175 8.10 14.80 5.19
C LEU A 175 6.99 14.38 4.23
N THR A 176 5.86 13.89 4.76
CA THR A 176 4.71 13.48 3.94
C THR A 176 4.15 14.65 3.15
N PHE A 177 4.02 15.81 3.78
CA PHE A 177 3.53 17.02 3.13
C PHE A 177 4.48 17.52 2.03
N ALA A 178 5.79 17.52 2.30
CA ALA A 178 6.80 17.90 1.31
C ALA A 178 6.79 16.95 0.09
N ALA A 179 6.65 15.64 0.32
CA ALA A 179 6.52 14.66 -0.76
C ALA A 179 5.23 14.86 -1.55
N MET A 180 4.10 15.14 -0.89
CA MET A 180 2.84 15.46 -1.57
C MET A 180 3.00 16.67 -2.50
N LEU A 181 3.63 17.74 -2.03
CA LEU A 181 3.91 18.92 -2.86
C LEU A 181 4.82 18.60 -4.05
N LEU A 182 5.82 17.72 -3.86
CA LEU A 182 6.68 17.24 -4.94
C LEU A 182 5.87 16.47 -6.00
N PHE A 183 4.99 15.57 -5.58
CA PHE A 183 4.18 14.75 -6.49
C PHE A 183 3.14 15.58 -7.25
N PHE A 184 2.65 16.67 -6.67
CA PHE A 184 1.70 17.58 -7.33
C PHE A 184 2.33 18.50 -8.38
N ARG A 185 3.65 18.56 -8.44
CA ARG A 185 4.33 19.33 -9.49
C ARG A 185 4.33 18.56 -10.80
N ASN A 186 3.92 19.23 -11.86
CA ASN A 186 3.86 18.64 -13.21
C ASN A 186 5.26 18.29 -13.75
N GLU A 187 6.28 19.05 -13.35
CA GLU A 187 7.67 18.90 -13.81
C GLU A 187 8.39 17.69 -13.22
N THR A 188 7.79 17.01 -12.25
CA THR A 188 8.41 15.85 -11.58
C THR A 188 8.08 14.51 -12.22
N GLY A 189 7.10 14.47 -13.13
CA GLY A 189 6.69 13.23 -13.81
C GLY A 189 5.85 12.28 -12.96
N PHE A 190 5.23 12.77 -11.87
CA PHE A 190 4.32 12.01 -11.00
C PHE A 190 2.82 12.25 -11.32
N GLY A 191 2.51 12.82 -12.48
CA GLY A 191 1.13 13.06 -12.90
C GLY A 191 0.49 14.32 -12.31
N GLY A 192 1.20 15.08 -11.50
CA GLY A 192 0.74 16.34 -10.93
C GLY A 192 -0.55 16.18 -10.11
N ASN A 193 -1.43 17.18 -10.19
CA ASN A 193 -2.70 17.18 -9.44
C ASN A 193 -3.69 16.09 -9.90
N ASN A 194 -3.58 15.60 -11.13
CA ASN A 194 -4.46 14.57 -11.67
C ASN A 194 -4.01 13.16 -11.29
N GLY A 195 -2.73 12.97 -10.94
CA GLY A 195 -2.15 11.66 -10.65
C GLY A 195 -2.12 10.74 -11.88
N PHE A 196 -2.00 9.44 -11.62
CA PHE A 196 -2.05 8.40 -12.66
C PHE A 196 -3.46 7.83 -12.74
N THR A 197 -4.01 7.78 -13.95
CA THR A 197 -5.40 7.38 -14.20
C THR A 197 -5.51 6.46 -15.42
N ASP A 198 -6.70 5.92 -15.66
CA ASP A 198 -7.05 5.16 -16.86
C ASP A 198 -6.23 3.88 -17.06
N PHE A 199 -5.90 3.17 -15.98
CA PHE A 199 -5.20 1.89 -16.06
C PHE A 199 -6.01 0.86 -16.85
N LYS A 200 -5.46 0.35 -17.95
CA LYS A 200 -6.18 -0.55 -18.86
C LYS A 200 -5.85 -2.02 -18.65
N ARG A 201 -4.58 -2.34 -18.43
CA ARG A 201 -4.13 -3.75 -18.36
C ARG A 201 -2.98 -3.94 -17.39
N ILE A 202 -2.85 -5.16 -16.89
CA ILE A 202 -1.69 -5.66 -16.14
C ILE A 202 -1.25 -6.98 -16.76
N LEU A 203 0.03 -7.13 -17.10
CA LEU A 203 0.56 -8.30 -17.80
C LEU A 203 -0.25 -8.69 -19.07
N GLY A 204 -0.75 -7.70 -19.80
CA GLY A 204 -1.57 -7.89 -20.98
C GLY A 204 -3.04 -8.22 -20.70
N ILE A 205 -3.45 -8.49 -19.46
CA ILE A 205 -4.83 -8.81 -19.10
C ILE A 205 -5.58 -7.51 -18.76
N PRO A 206 -6.77 -7.26 -19.35
CA PRO A 206 -7.54 -6.08 -19.07
C PRO A 206 -7.99 -6.02 -17.59
N MET A 207 -7.78 -4.90 -16.92
CA MET A 207 -8.17 -4.72 -15.51
C MET A 207 -9.69 -4.59 -15.31
N ALA A 208 -10.42 -4.32 -16.38
CA ALA A 208 -11.87 -4.20 -16.35
C ALA A 208 -12.57 -5.56 -16.23
N THR A 209 -11.88 -6.68 -16.48
CA THR A 209 -12.47 -8.02 -16.38
C THR A 209 -12.80 -8.36 -14.93
N GLN A 210 -13.93 -9.05 -14.73
CA GLN A 210 -14.40 -9.47 -13.42
C GLN A 210 -13.39 -10.41 -12.75
N GLU A 211 -12.79 -11.32 -13.52
CA GLU A 211 -11.77 -12.27 -13.01
C GLU A 211 -10.51 -11.55 -12.50
N MET A 212 -10.04 -10.51 -13.23
CA MET A 212 -8.88 -9.74 -12.79
C MET A 212 -9.18 -8.97 -11.49
N ARG A 213 -10.36 -8.37 -11.37
CA ARG A 213 -10.77 -7.69 -10.13
C ARG A 213 -10.81 -8.64 -8.95
N MET A 214 -11.35 -9.86 -9.15
CA MET A 214 -11.36 -10.88 -8.11
C MET A 214 -9.96 -11.37 -7.75
N THR A 215 -9.10 -11.56 -8.76
CA THR A 215 -7.69 -11.94 -8.53
C THR A 215 -6.97 -10.90 -7.69
N LEU A 216 -7.10 -9.62 -8.01
CA LEU A 216 -6.50 -8.53 -7.24
C LEU A 216 -7.10 -8.43 -5.83
N PHE A 217 -8.41 -8.66 -5.67
CA PHE A 217 -9.08 -8.69 -4.40
C PHE A 217 -8.53 -9.79 -3.48
N VAL A 218 -8.46 -11.03 -3.99
CA VAL A 218 -7.93 -12.17 -3.24
C VAL A 218 -6.45 -11.96 -2.92
N LEU A 219 -5.65 -11.46 -3.88
CA LEU A 219 -4.24 -11.15 -3.67
C LEU A 219 -4.06 -10.13 -2.54
N THR A 220 -4.90 -9.10 -2.48
CA THR A 220 -4.87 -8.10 -1.39
C THR A 220 -5.20 -8.74 -0.05
N GLY A 221 -6.19 -9.63 0.00
CA GLY A 221 -6.53 -10.36 1.23
C GLY A 221 -5.40 -11.28 1.71
N VAL A 222 -4.77 -12.01 0.78
CA VAL A 222 -3.58 -12.85 1.09
C VAL A 222 -2.42 -11.99 1.59
N THR A 223 -2.20 -10.82 0.97
CA THR A 223 -1.16 -9.89 1.39
C THR A 223 -1.43 -9.34 2.79
N LEU A 224 -2.67 -8.96 3.09
CA LEU A 224 -3.07 -8.53 4.43
C LEU A 224 -2.81 -9.62 5.48
N LEU A 225 -3.17 -10.87 5.17
CA LEU A 225 -2.90 -12.00 6.05
C LEU A 225 -1.40 -12.21 6.26
N ALA A 226 -0.59 -12.13 5.20
CA ALA A 226 0.86 -12.27 5.28
C ALA A 226 1.49 -11.19 6.17
N PHE A 227 1.11 -9.92 6.00
CA PHE A 227 1.58 -8.82 6.85
C PHE A 227 1.12 -8.99 8.31
N PHE A 228 -0.09 -9.47 8.53
CA PHE A 228 -0.59 -9.73 9.88
C PHE A 228 0.18 -10.86 10.57
N LEU A 229 0.50 -11.94 9.86
CA LEU A 229 1.34 -13.03 10.37
C LEU A 229 2.78 -12.59 10.63
N MET A 230 3.33 -11.75 9.73
CA MET A 230 4.65 -11.14 9.91
C MET A 230 4.69 -10.23 11.15
N ALA A 231 3.66 -9.41 11.36
CA ALA A 231 3.52 -8.59 12.54
C ALA A 231 3.53 -9.43 13.83
N ARG A 232 2.76 -10.52 13.82
CA ARG A 232 2.76 -11.48 14.93
C ARG A 232 4.13 -12.06 15.20
N TRP A 233 4.84 -12.47 14.15
CA TRP A 233 6.18 -13.02 14.27
C TRP A 233 7.16 -12.00 14.87
N LEU A 234 7.13 -10.77 14.39
CA LEU A 234 7.98 -9.68 14.89
C LEU A 234 7.77 -9.38 16.37
N ILE A 235 6.51 -9.46 16.85
CA ILE A 235 6.17 -9.17 18.25
C ILE A 235 6.48 -10.37 19.16
N GLY A 236 6.35 -11.60 18.65
CA GLY A 236 6.60 -12.82 19.40
C GLY A 236 8.06 -13.26 19.43
N SER A 237 8.95 -12.58 18.70
CA SER A 237 10.38 -12.83 18.63
C SER A 237 11.14 -12.01 19.66
#